data_6c84b0a88d12af44ef3250c69482f69a
#
_entry.id   6c84b0a88d12af44ef3250c69482f69a
#
_cell.length_a   1.000
_cell.length_b   1.000
_cell.length_c   1.000
_cell.angle_alpha   90.00
_cell.angle_beta   90.00
_cell.angle_gamma   90.00
#
_symmetry.space_group_name_H-M   'P 1'
#
loop_
_entity.id
_entity.type
_entity.pdbx_description
1 polymer ?
#
loop_
_entity_poly.entity_id
_entity_poly.type
_entity_poly.pdbx_seq_one_letter_code
_entity_poly.pdbx_strand_id
1 'polypeptide(L)'
;MERNDSTFVLAQAMKLSGFDEIIKEYHRDSKNIVYGGYSAGICILGPTLRGIHLVDDPDQKPYGEQHQTIWEGLNILNYAIAPHYKSDHKESEDMDKAVEYMIDNKILFRALRDGEVIIIE
;
A
#
# COMPACT_ATOMS: atom_id res chain seq x y z
N MET A 1 21.23 -8.59 2.12
CA MET A 1 20.44 -8.36 0.90
C MET A 1 19.33 -7.39 1.19
N GLU A 2 19.31 -6.32 0.45
CA GLU A 2 18.23 -5.37 0.58
C GLU A 2 16.94 -5.93 0.00
N ARG A 3 15.86 -5.67 0.69
CA ARG A 3 14.55 -6.11 0.26
C ARG A 3 13.80 -4.90 -0.28
N ASN A 4 13.36 -5.01 -1.52
CA ASN A 4 12.58 -3.96 -2.18
C ASN A 4 11.09 -4.23 -1.99
N ASP A 5 10.66 -4.31 -0.74
CA ASP A 5 9.28 -4.55 -0.39
C ASP A 5 8.54 -3.25 -0.03
N SER A 6 9.10 -2.11 -0.42
CA SER A 6 8.48 -0.81 -0.23
C SER A 6 7.22 -0.68 -1.07
N THR A 7 6.16 -0.15 -0.45
CA THR A 7 4.91 0.13 -1.13
C THR A 7 5.13 1.12 -2.30
N PHE A 8 6.03 2.08 -2.13
CA PHE A 8 6.32 3.07 -3.18
C PHE A 8 7.03 2.45 -4.37
N VAL A 9 7.92 1.49 -4.13
CA VAL A 9 8.57 0.74 -5.20
C VAL A 9 7.56 -0.13 -5.93
N LEU A 10 6.67 -0.79 -5.20
CA LEU A 10 5.61 -1.60 -5.79
C LEU A 10 4.70 -0.75 -6.69
N ALA A 11 4.33 0.45 -6.23
CA ALA A 11 3.51 1.36 -7.02
C ALA A 11 4.18 1.73 -8.34
N GLN A 12 5.48 2.00 -8.31
CA GLN A 12 6.25 2.30 -9.52
C GLN A 12 6.29 1.11 -10.47
N ALA A 13 6.56 -0.08 -9.93
CA ALA A 13 6.61 -1.31 -10.73
C ALA A 13 5.27 -1.59 -11.40
N MET A 14 4.17 -1.44 -10.67
CA MET A 14 2.84 -1.66 -11.22
C MET A 14 2.49 -0.67 -12.33
N LYS A 15 2.86 0.59 -12.14
CA LYS A 15 2.59 1.63 -13.15
C LYS A 15 3.41 1.39 -14.41
N LEU A 16 4.70 1.13 -14.27
CA LEU A 16 5.59 0.94 -15.41
C LEU A 16 5.27 -0.32 -16.20
N SER A 17 4.81 -1.37 -15.54
CA SER A 17 4.44 -2.62 -16.20
C SER A 17 3.03 -2.61 -16.79
N GLY A 18 2.19 -1.62 -16.41
CA GLY A 18 0.78 -1.58 -16.80
C GLY A 18 -0.12 -2.47 -15.96
N PHE A 19 0.44 -3.14 -14.95
CA PHE A 19 -0.34 -4.07 -14.12
C PHE A 19 -1.42 -3.34 -13.31
N ASP A 20 -1.17 -2.09 -12.92
CA ASP A 20 -2.14 -1.27 -12.21
C ASP A 20 -3.43 -1.10 -13.01
N GLU A 21 -3.32 -0.85 -14.32
CA GLU A 21 -4.48 -0.69 -15.18
C GLU A 21 -5.25 -2.00 -15.36
N ILE A 22 -4.53 -3.12 -15.42
CA ILE A 22 -5.14 -4.44 -15.53
C ILE A 22 -5.98 -4.75 -14.29
N ILE A 23 -5.43 -4.51 -13.10
CA ILE A 23 -6.14 -4.75 -11.84
C ILE A 23 -7.38 -3.85 -11.74
N LYS A 24 -7.25 -2.56 -12.07
CA LYS A 24 -8.38 -1.63 -12.04
C LYS A 24 -9.47 -2.04 -13.02
N GLU A 25 -9.09 -2.49 -14.20
CA GLU A 25 -10.04 -2.95 -15.20
C GLU A 25 -10.82 -4.17 -14.72
N TYR A 26 -10.13 -5.16 -14.16
CA TYR A 26 -10.78 -6.35 -13.63
C TYR A 26 -11.72 -6.01 -12.48
N HIS A 27 -11.32 -5.11 -11.61
CA HIS A 27 -12.19 -4.65 -10.52
C HIS A 27 -13.44 -3.93 -11.05
N ARG A 28 -13.25 -2.99 -11.98
CA ARG A 28 -14.35 -2.20 -12.55
C ARG A 28 -15.35 -3.09 -13.29
N ASP A 29 -14.87 -4.08 -14.01
CA ASP A 29 -15.69 -4.95 -14.83
C ASP A 29 -16.24 -6.16 -14.06
N SER A 30 -15.99 -6.24 -12.76
CA SER A 30 -16.42 -7.33 -11.89
C SER A 30 -16.02 -8.70 -12.43
N LYS A 31 -14.82 -8.80 -12.96
CA LYS A 31 -14.29 -10.06 -13.48
C LYS A 31 -14.06 -11.04 -12.33
N ASN A 32 -14.22 -12.32 -12.61
CA ASN A 32 -14.14 -13.37 -11.61
C ASN A 32 -12.68 -13.73 -11.32
N ILE A 33 -11.98 -12.82 -10.64
CA ILE A 33 -10.61 -13.03 -10.18
C ILE A 33 -10.52 -12.75 -8.69
N VAL A 34 -9.49 -13.31 -8.07
CA VAL A 34 -9.17 -13.05 -6.67
C VAL A 34 -7.83 -12.33 -6.61
N TYR A 35 -7.80 -11.22 -5.89
CA TYR A 35 -6.54 -10.54 -5.54
C TYR A 35 -6.25 -10.80 -4.08
N GLY A 36 -5.09 -11.36 -3.79
CA GLY A 36 -4.61 -11.56 -2.44
C GLY A 36 -3.30 -10.82 -2.24
N GLY A 37 -3.08 -10.32 -1.05
CA GLY A 37 -1.85 -9.61 -0.76
C GLY A 37 -1.61 -9.45 0.72
N TYR A 38 -0.40 -9.06 1.06
CA TYR A 38 -0.02 -8.72 2.41
C TYR A 38 1.00 -7.59 2.36
N SER A 39 1.16 -6.85 3.46
CA SER A 39 2.11 -5.75 3.59
C SER A 39 1.93 -4.72 2.45
N ALA A 40 2.96 -4.49 1.63
CA ALA A 40 2.89 -3.53 0.53
C ALA A 40 1.77 -3.88 -0.47
N GLY A 41 1.52 -5.18 -0.69
CA GLY A 41 0.50 -5.62 -1.62
C GLY A 41 -0.92 -5.25 -1.22
N ILE A 42 -1.18 -4.98 0.06
CA ILE A 42 -2.48 -4.49 0.51
C ILE A 42 -2.48 -2.98 0.70
N CYS A 43 -1.36 -2.37 1.06
CA CYS A 43 -1.26 -0.91 1.16
C CYS A 43 -1.57 -0.24 -0.18
N ILE A 44 -1.16 -0.87 -1.28
CA ILE A 44 -1.35 -0.32 -2.62
C ILE A 44 -2.82 -0.25 -3.03
N LEU A 45 -3.70 -0.98 -2.37
CA LEU A 45 -5.12 -1.06 -2.73
C LEU A 45 -5.91 0.17 -2.30
N GLY A 46 -5.42 0.94 -1.35
CA GLY A 46 -6.13 2.12 -0.84
C GLY A 46 -6.07 3.31 -1.78
N PRO A 47 -6.72 4.41 -1.41
CA PRO A 47 -6.74 5.60 -2.26
C PRO A 47 -5.44 6.41 -2.22
N THR A 48 -4.66 6.30 -1.13
CA THR A 48 -3.45 7.10 -0.94
C THR A 48 -2.40 6.28 -0.21
N LEU A 49 -1.13 6.59 -0.49
CA LEU A 49 0.02 6.03 0.22
C LEU A 49 0.55 6.97 1.29
N ARG A 50 -0.10 8.11 1.51
CA ARG A 50 0.31 9.06 2.56
C ARG A 50 0.12 8.42 3.93
N GLY A 51 1.10 8.59 4.79
CA GLY A 51 1.22 7.88 6.06
C GLY A 51 2.20 6.72 5.95
N ILE A 52 2.14 5.96 4.89
CA ILE A 52 3.06 4.85 4.65
C ILE A 52 4.49 5.36 4.41
N HIS A 53 4.64 6.61 4.01
CA HIS A 53 5.97 7.23 3.85
C HIS A 53 6.76 7.32 5.17
N LEU A 54 6.13 7.09 6.30
CA LEU A 54 6.80 7.02 7.60
C LEU A 54 7.35 5.61 7.89
N VAL A 55 6.95 4.62 7.09
CA VAL A 55 7.40 3.23 7.21
C VAL A 55 8.33 2.87 6.06
N ASP A 56 7.94 3.22 4.84
CA ASP A 56 8.69 2.94 3.61
C ASP A 56 9.22 4.25 3.03
N ASP A 57 10.39 4.20 2.42
CA ASP A 57 11.02 5.38 1.81
C ASP A 57 10.32 5.76 0.50
N PRO A 58 9.67 6.93 0.45
CA PRO A 58 8.98 7.35 -0.77
C PRO A 58 9.92 7.81 -1.89
N ASP A 59 11.20 8.02 -1.57
CA ASP A 59 12.17 8.53 -2.53
C ASP A 59 12.97 7.44 -3.21
N GLN A 60 12.69 6.17 -2.91
CA GLN A 60 13.33 5.05 -3.62
C GLN A 60 12.89 5.03 -5.08
N LYS A 61 13.84 5.03 -5.99
CA LYS A 61 13.59 5.11 -7.42
C LYS A 61 14.46 4.10 -8.18
N PRO A 62 14.22 2.80 -7.98
CA PRO A 62 15.05 1.77 -8.60
C PRO A 62 14.94 1.74 -10.13
N TYR A 63 13.91 2.37 -10.70
CA TYR A 63 13.67 2.39 -12.14
C TYR A 63 14.13 3.70 -12.80
N GLY A 64 14.77 4.59 -12.05
CA GLY A 64 15.32 5.83 -12.58
C GLY A 64 14.82 7.06 -11.84
N GLU A 65 15.72 8.05 -11.68
CA GLU A 65 15.41 9.29 -10.96
C GLU A 65 14.38 10.16 -11.67
N GLN A 66 14.15 9.94 -12.95
CA GLN A 66 13.16 10.68 -13.72
C GLN A 66 11.72 10.35 -13.32
N HIS A 67 11.50 9.24 -12.62
CA HIS A 67 10.16 8.87 -12.18
C HIS A 67 9.83 9.58 -10.88
N GLN A 68 8.67 10.21 -10.83
CA GLN A 68 8.21 10.88 -9.62
C GLN A 68 7.64 9.87 -8.64
N THR A 69 7.70 10.21 -7.35
CA THR A 69 7.06 9.42 -6.31
C THR A 69 5.55 9.32 -6.59
N ILE A 70 5.03 8.11 -6.52
CA ILE A 70 3.60 7.88 -6.69
C ILE A 70 2.96 7.87 -5.30
N TRP A 71 2.06 8.79 -5.07
CA TRP A 71 1.37 8.93 -3.78
C TRP A 71 -0.02 8.31 -3.80
N GLU A 72 -0.57 8.05 -4.97
CA GLU A 72 -1.88 7.45 -5.13
C GLU A 72 -1.78 5.94 -5.11
N GLY A 73 -2.71 5.29 -4.39
CA GLY A 73 -2.89 3.85 -4.47
C GLY A 73 -3.78 3.50 -5.66
N LEU A 74 -4.10 2.22 -5.79
CA LEU A 74 -4.97 1.73 -6.87
C LEU A 74 -6.42 2.16 -6.68
N ASN A 75 -6.77 2.64 -5.50
CA ASN A 75 -8.11 3.12 -5.15
C ASN A 75 -9.20 2.04 -5.38
N ILE A 76 -8.84 0.80 -5.13
CA ILE A 76 -9.78 -0.32 -5.15
C ILE A 76 -10.57 -0.33 -3.84
N LEU A 77 -9.90 -0.08 -2.73
CA LEU A 77 -10.51 0.15 -1.43
C LEU A 77 -10.68 1.64 -1.20
N ASN A 78 -11.73 2.04 -0.52
CA ASN A 78 -11.98 3.44 -0.20
C ASN A 78 -11.36 3.86 1.14
N TYR A 79 -10.44 3.07 1.65
CA TYR A 79 -9.68 3.37 2.86
C TYR A 79 -8.27 2.83 2.72
N ALA A 80 -7.34 3.44 3.45
CA ALA A 80 -5.96 2.98 3.49
C ALA A 80 -5.84 1.78 4.44
N ILE A 81 -4.79 0.98 4.25
CA ILE A 81 -4.49 -0.15 5.13
C ILE A 81 -3.19 0.15 5.87
N ALA A 82 -3.20 -0.08 7.18
CA ALA A 82 -2.01 0.02 8.02
C ALA A 82 -1.67 -1.38 8.55
N PRO A 83 -0.82 -2.14 7.83
CA PRO A 83 -0.46 -3.50 8.24
C PRO A 83 0.57 -3.50 9.37
N HIS A 84 0.77 -4.64 10.01
CA HIS A 84 1.74 -4.84 11.11
C HIS A 84 1.47 -3.96 12.32
N TYR A 85 0.24 -3.51 12.50
CA TYR A 85 -0.13 -2.65 13.61
C TYR A 85 -0.08 -3.44 14.91
N LYS A 86 0.67 -2.92 15.92
CA LYS A 86 0.78 -3.57 17.23
C LYS A 86 1.17 -5.04 17.12
N SER A 87 2.07 -5.36 16.22
CA SER A 87 2.51 -6.72 15.93
C SER A 87 3.98 -6.90 16.31
N ASP A 88 4.41 -8.17 16.44
CA ASP A 88 5.82 -8.49 16.60
C ASP A 88 6.50 -8.46 15.24
N HIS A 89 6.74 -7.24 14.77
CA HIS A 89 7.30 -6.98 13.45
C HIS A 89 8.18 -5.74 13.52
N LYS A 90 9.25 -5.74 12.74
CA LYS A 90 10.22 -4.62 12.73
C LYS A 90 9.58 -3.28 12.33
N GLU A 91 8.51 -3.31 11.57
CA GLU A 91 7.83 -2.10 11.10
C GLU A 91 6.74 -1.61 12.04
N SER A 92 6.44 -2.35 13.11
CA SER A 92 5.30 -2.03 13.98
C SER A 92 5.43 -0.67 14.63
N GLU A 93 6.63 -0.29 15.07
CA GLU A 93 6.87 1.01 15.69
C GLU A 93 6.64 2.16 14.71
N ASP A 94 7.15 2.02 13.49
CA ASP A 94 6.94 3.03 12.46
C ASP A 94 5.49 3.06 12.01
N MET A 95 4.80 1.92 12.07
CA MET A 95 3.38 1.86 11.71
C MET A 95 2.53 2.61 12.72
N ASP A 96 2.92 2.68 14.00
CA ASP A 96 2.24 3.53 14.98
C ASP A 96 2.29 5.00 14.55
N LYS A 97 3.42 5.44 14.02
CA LYS A 97 3.57 6.80 13.51
C LYS A 97 2.70 7.02 12.26
N ALA A 98 2.63 6.03 11.39
CA ALA A 98 1.80 6.09 10.20
C ALA A 98 0.32 6.24 10.56
N VAL A 99 -0.16 5.46 11.53
CA VAL A 99 -1.55 5.54 12.00
C VAL A 99 -1.82 6.92 12.60
N GLU A 100 -0.91 7.44 13.41
CA GLU A 100 -1.05 8.78 14.00
C GLU A 100 -1.14 9.84 12.91
N TYR A 101 -0.29 9.74 11.89
CA TYR A 101 -0.34 10.64 10.73
C TYR A 101 -1.70 10.57 10.03
N MET A 102 -2.23 9.37 9.82
CA MET A 102 -3.51 9.19 9.15
C MET A 102 -4.65 9.81 9.95
N ILE A 103 -4.62 9.65 11.28
CA ILE A 103 -5.62 10.27 12.17
C ILE A 103 -5.52 11.80 12.07
N ASP A 104 -4.31 12.36 12.18
CA ASP A 104 -4.09 13.80 12.17
C ASP A 104 -4.47 14.44 10.83
N ASN A 105 -4.35 13.70 9.75
CA ASN A 105 -4.64 14.20 8.40
C ASN A 105 -6.01 13.72 7.88
N LYS A 106 -6.81 13.12 8.75
CA LYS A 106 -8.18 12.69 8.43
C LYS A 106 -8.25 11.72 7.26
N ILE A 107 -7.27 10.83 7.18
CA ILE A 107 -7.25 9.75 6.19
C ILE A 107 -7.98 8.55 6.78
N LEU A 108 -9.02 8.09 6.10
CA LEU A 108 -9.74 6.89 6.53
C LEU A 108 -8.84 5.66 6.34
N PHE A 109 -8.72 4.84 7.39
CA PHE A 109 -7.84 3.67 7.34
C PHE A 109 -8.40 2.52 8.18
N ARG A 110 -7.88 1.33 7.92
CA ARG A 110 -8.03 0.16 8.79
C ARG A 110 -6.66 -0.36 9.16
N ALA A 111 -6.46 -0.56 10.46
CA ALA A 111 -5.24 -1.15 10.99
C ALA A 111 -5.40 -2.67 11.05
N LEU A 112 -4.37 -3.40 10.65
CA LEU A 112 -4.33 -4.85 10.72
C LEU A 112 -3.12 -5.29 11.51
N ARG A 113 -3.36 -6.16 12.49
CA ARG A 113 -2.29 -6.89 13.15
C ARG A 113 -1.87 -8.06 12.29
N ASP A 114 -0.66 -8.55 12.50
CA ASP A 114 -0.23 -9.79 11.85
C ASP A 114 -1.19 -10.92 12.20
N GLY A 115 -1.60 -11.68 11.22
CA GLY A 115 -2.57 -12.75 11.37
C GLY A 115 -4.02 -12.35 11.14
N GLU A 116 -4.30 -11.04 11.04
CA GLU A 116 -5.65 -10.57 10.71
C GLU A 116 -5.84 -10.45 9.21
N VAL A 117 -7.06 -10.63 8.75
CA VAL A 117 -7.41 -10.64 7.33
C VAL A 117 -8.66 -9.81 7.09
N ILE A 118 -8.68 -9.08 5.98
CA ILE A 118 -9.88 -8.44 5.45
C ILE A 118 -10.30 -9.22 4.21
N ILE A 119 -11.54 -9.65 4.18
CA ILE A 119 -12.12 -10.34 3.01
C ILE A 119 -13.20 -9.43 2.43
N ILE A 120 -13.08 -9.15 1.14
CA ILE A 120 -14.03 -8.32 0.41
C ILE A 120 -14.63 -9.15 -0.72
N GLU A 121 -15.93 -9.29 -0.72
CA GLU A 121 -16.67 -10.07 -1.72
C GLU A 121 -17.39 -9.19 -2.73
#